data_91d5298f2561e1411e83e237bf5e5844
#
_entry.id   91d5298f2561e1411e83e237bf5e5844
#
_cell.length_a   1.000
_cell.length_b   1.000
_cell.length_c   1.000
_cell.angle_alpha   90.00
_cell.angle_beta   90.00
_cell.angle_gamma   90.00
#
_symmetry.space_group_name_H-M   'P 1'
#
loop_
_entity.id
_entity.type
_entity.pdbx_description
1 polymer ?
#
loop_
_entity_poly.entity_id
_entity_poly.type
_entity_poly.pdbx_seq_one_letter_code
_entity_poly.pdbx_strand_id
1 'polypeptide(L)'
;VSDIHDSLEKVQKSSNHLLSLLNDVLDFTRIESGKVTISPEPVDITQLTDNVQAIMNGLLYNRDLKFEVHREIPKNLYVLADVVRIREVLVNLLGNAVKFTKDGGKITLDISSYPGADEKHIITRYVVRDNGIGMSEEFQKKLFDPFSQEDVANARTQYKGTGLGMAITKKYVDMMGGSIAVESKKGVGSTFTVEIPMELPEQVIQS
;
A
#
# COMPACT_ATOMS: atom_id res chain seq x y z
N VAL A 1 14.03 -30.50 -21.98
CA VAL A 1 12.92 -30.42 -21.00
C VAL A 1 13.06 -29.15 -20.14
N SER A 2 14.28 -28.79 -19.70
CA SER A 2 14.56 -27.56 -18.91
C SER A 2 14.19 -26.28 -19.68
N ASP A 3 14.54 -26.18 -20.96
CA ASP A 3 14.28 -24.99 -21.80
C ASP A 3 12.77 -24.74 -22.02
N ILE A 4 11.96 -25.80 -22.05
CA ILE A 4 10.51 -25.68 -22.18
C ILE A 4 9.91 -25.17 -20.87
N HIS A 5 10.39 -25.67 -19.75
CA HIS A 5 9.94 -25.24 -18.40
C HIS A 5 10.27 -23.78 -18.17
N ASP A 6 11.48 -23.35 -18.47
CA ASP A 6 11.94 -21.96 -18.38
C ASP A 6 11.12 -21.03 -19.30
N SER A 7 10.78 -21.52 -20.50
CA SER A 7 9.96 -20.76 -21.45
C SER A 7 8.52 -20.59 -20.95
N LEU A 8 7.92 -21.65 -20.41
CA LEU A 8 6.57 -21.61 -19.81
C LEU A 8 6.54 -20.67 -18.60
N GLU A 9 7.54 -20.72 -17.75
CA GLU A 9 7.63 -19.83 -16.58
C GLU A 9 7.74 -18.35 -17.01
N LYS A 10 8.51 -18.04 -18.06
CA LYS A 10 8.59 -16.70 -18.61
C LYS A 10 7.26 -16.23 -19.19
N VAL A 11 6.55 -17.09 -19.93
CA VAL A 11 5.22 -16.79 -20.50
C VAL A 11 4.23 -16.52 -19.37
N GLN A 12 4.21 -17.36 -18.33
CA GLN A 12 3.35 -17.18 -17.16
C GLN A 12 3.61 -15.84 -16.45
N LYS A 13 4.89 -15.51 -16.20
CA LYS A 13 5.28 -14.22 -15.58
C LYS A 13 4.85 -13.04 -16.45
N SER A 14 5.05 -13.12 -17.77
CA SER A 14 4.66 -12.06 -18.69
C SER A 14 3.13 -11.89 -18.77
N SER A 15 2.38 -12.98 -18.78
CA SER A 15 0.92 -12.95 -18.78
C SER A 15 0.35 -12.36 -17.49
N ASN A 16 0.88 -12.76 -16.34
CA ASN A 16 0.48 -12.20 -15.05
C ASN A 16 0.81 -10.70 -14.96
N HIS A 17 1.96 -10.30 -15.49
CA HIS A 17 2.34 -8.88 -15.56
C HIS A 17 1.36 -8.09 -16.44
N LEU A 18 1.01 -8.60 -17.62
CA LEU A 18 0.06 -7.94 -18.53
C LEU A 18 -1.33 -7.81 -17.89
N LEU A 19 -1.80 -8.84 -17.19
CA LEU A 19 -3.07 -8.79 -16.44
C LEU A 19 -3.03 -7.73 -15.34
N SER A 20 -1.92 -7.62 -14.60
CA SER A 20 -1.75 -6.56 -13.59
C SER A 20 -1.81 -5.18 -14.24
N LEU A 21 -1.11 -4.96 -15.36
CA LEU A 21 -1.14 -3.70 -16.11
C LEU A 21 -2.56 -3.34 -16.55
N LEU A 22 -3.29 -4.31 -17.09
CA LEU A 22 -4.67 -4.11 -17.55
C LEU A 22 -5.59 -3.71 -16.38
N ASN A 23 -5.47 -4.41 -15.25
CA ASN A 23 -6.27 -4.11 -14.06
C ASN A 23 -5.96 -2.71 -13.52
N ASP A 24 -4.69 -2.32 -13.43
CA ASP A 24 -4.31 -0.98 -12.97
C ASP A 24 -4.90 0.12 -13.88
N VAL A 25 -4.88 -0.07 -15.21
CA VAL A 25 -5.47 0.87 -16.16
C VAL A 25 -6.99 0.93 -16.01
N LEU A 26 -7.64 -0.23 -15.84
CA LEU A 26 -9.09 -0.29 -15.62
C LEU A 26 -9.50 0.38 -14.31
N ASP A 27 -8.77 0.14 -13.22
CA ASP A 27 -9.05 0.75 -11.93
C ASP A 27 -8.82 2.27 -11.98
N PHE A 28 -7.72 2.71 -12.58
CA PHE A 28 -7.46 4.13 -12.79
C PHE A 28 -8.57 4.81 -13.60
N THR A 29 -9.01 4.22 -14.70
CA THR A 29 -10.09 4.78 -15.54
C THR A 29 -11.44 4.79 -14.83
N ARG A 30 -11.75 3.79 -14.00
CA ARG A 30 -12.97 3.76 -13.18
C ARG A 30 -12.97 4.87 -12.13
N ILE A 31 -11.82 5.10 -11.48
CA ILE A 31 -11.66 6.18 -10.50
C ILE A 31 -11.81 7.54 -11.19
N GLU A 32 -11.10 7.78 -12.30
CA GLU A 32 -11.17 9.05 -13.05
C GLU A 32 -12.59 9.34 -13.59
N SER A 33 -13.33 8.31 -13.98
CA SER A 33 -14.71 8.46 -14.42
C SER A 33 -15.74 8.60 -13.30
N GLY A 34 -15.31 8.64 -12.03
CA GLY A 34 -16.21 8.76 -10.86
C GLY A 34 -17.10 7.53 -10.62
N LYS A 35 -16.79 6.39 -11.22
CA LYS A 35 -17.57 5.14 -11.07
C LYS A 35 -17.23 4.33 -9.82
N VAL A 36 -16.16 4.71 -9.12
CA VAL A 36 -15.78 4.09 -7.85
C VAL A 36 -16.42 4.88 -6.72
N THR A 37 -17.08 4.17 -5.81
CA THR A 37 -17.65 4.73 -4.58
C THR A 37 -16.95 4.12 -3.38
N ILE A 38 -16.80 4.89 -2.31
CA ILE A 38 -16.35 4.39 -1.02
C ILE A 38 -17.56 3.77 -0.30
N SER A 39 -17.40 2.55 0.20
CA SER A 39 -18.45 1.80 0.88
C SER A 39 -18.00 1.45 2.30
N PRO A 40 -18.16 2.35 3.29
CA PRO A 40 -17.76 2.09 4.66
C PRO A 40 -18.65 1.02 5.29
N GLU A 41 -18.03 0.09 5.99
CA GLU A 41 -18.69 -0.94 6.80
C GLU A 41 -18.02 -1.05 8.18
N PRO A 42 -18.73 -1.55 9.22
CA PRO A 42 -18.13 -1.77 10.52
C PRO A 42 -17.00 -2.80 10.43
N VAL A 43 -15.78 -2.41 10.82
CA VAL A 43 -14.60 -3.28 10.77
C VAL A 43 -13.75 -3.12 12.03
N ASP A 44 -13.20 -4.22 12.51
CA ASP A 44 -12.11 -4.22 13.49
C ASP A 44 -10.79 -3.95 12.77
N ILE A 45 -10.12 -2.85 13.14
CA ILE A 45 -8.83 -2.46 12.54
C ILE A 45 -7.77 -3.55 12.75
N THR A 46 -7.81 -4.28 13.87
CA THR A 46 -6.89 -5.38 14.11
C THR A 46 -7.05 -6.47 13.06
N GLN A 47 -8.31 -6.88 12.79
CA GLN A 47 -8.60 -7.89 11.77
C GLN A 47 -8.19 -7.46 10.36
N LEU A 48 -8.43 -6.19 10.01
CA LEU A 48 -7.98 -5.63 8.73
C LEU A 48 -6.47 -5.76 8.57
N THR A 49 -5.72 -5.39 9.61
CA THR A 49 -4.25 -5.39 9.58
C THR A 49 -3.66 -6.79 9.67
N ASP A 50 -4.32 -7.73 10.33
CA ASP A 50 -3.94 -9.16 10.32
C ASP A 50 -4.06 -9.76 8.91
N ASN A 51 -5.12 -9.41 8.17
CA ASN A 51 -5.28 -9.83 6.78
C ASN A 51 -4.14 -9.28 5.89
N VAL A 52 -3.75 -8.02 6.08
CA VAL A 52 -2.61 -7.43 5.36
C VAL A 52 -1.31 -8.15 5.72
N GLN A 53 -1.09 -8.45 7.00
CA GLN A 53 0.09 -9.20 7.43
C GLN A 53 0.14 -10.60 6.82
N ALA A 54 -0.99 -11.29 6.70
CA ALA A 54 -1.06 -12.60 6.05
C ALA A 54 -0.67 -12.53 4.56
N ILE A 55 -1.14 -11.51 3.84
CA ILE A 55 -0.76 -11.26 2.44
C ILE A 55 0.75 -11.01 2.34
N MET A 56 1.31 -10.20 3.24
CA MET A 56 2.74 -9.89 3.27
C MET A 56 3.59 -11.14 3.52
N ASN A 57 3.18 -12.01 4.44
CA ASN A 57 3.88 -13.28 4.69
C ASN A 57 3.97 -14.14 3.41
N GLY A 58 2.92 -14.11 2.58
CA GLY A 58 2.95 -14.78 1.26
C GLY A 58 3.94 -14.14 0.29
N LEU A 59 3.99 -12.80 0.23
CA LEU A 59 4.92 -12.07 -0.64
C LEU A 59 6.39 -12.24 -0.23
N LEU A 60 6.64 -12.49 1.05
CA LEU A 60 7.98 -12.62 1.64
C LEU A 60 8.51 -14.05 1.65
N TYR A 61 7.70 -15.05 1.26
CA TYR A 61 8.02 -16.47 1.41
C TYR A 61 9.40 -16.87 0.85
N ASN A 62 9.85 -16.24 -0.26
CA ASN A 62 11.14 -16.50 -0.91
C ASN A 62 12.10 -15.28 -0.83
N ARG A 63 11.90 -14.39 0.14
CA ARG A 63 12.70 -13.18 0.31
C ARG A 63 13.33 -13.18 1.71
N ASP A 64 14.59 -12.85 1.78
CA ASP A 64 15.28 -12.59 3.05
C ASP A 64 15.04 -11.14 3.48
N LEU A 65 13.79 -10.84 3.88
CA LEU A 65 13.36 -9.53 4.35
C LEU A 65 12.70 -9.66 5.73
N LYS A 66 13.09 -8.80 6.65
CA LYS A 66 12.44 -8.70 7.97
C LYS A 66 11.21 -7.80 7.86
N PHE A 67 10.05 -8.33 8.22
CA PHE A 67 8.80 -7.57 8.29
C PHE A 67 8.27 -7.53 9.72
N GLU A 68 8.01 -6.34 10.22
CA GLU A 68 7.47 -6.11 11.56
C GLU A 68 6.21 -5.26 11.48
N VAL A 69 5.22 -5.60 12.31
CA VAL A 69 3.98 -4.84 12.46
C VAL A 69 3.85 -4.38 13.92
N HIS A 70 3.71 -3.07 14.10
CA HIS A 70 3.51 -2.49 15.41
C HIS A 70 2.12 -1.84 15.46
N ARG A 71 1.38 -2.06 16.54
CA ARG A 71 0.02 -1.57 16.71
C ARG A 71 -0.10 -0.81 18.02
N GLU A 72 -0.41 0.47 17.91
CA GLU A 72 -0.73 1.38 19.00
C GLU A 72 -2.18 1.83 18.86
N ILE A 73 -3.09 0.85 18.90
CA ILE A 73 -4.54 1.02 18.77
C ILE A 73 -5.26 0.34 19.95
N PRO A 74 -6.41 0.86 20.40
CA PRO A 74 -7.23 0.17 21.38
C PRO A 74 -7.63 -1.23 20.90
N LYS A 75 -7.72 -2.18 21.83
CA LYS A 75 -8.25 -3.51 21.53
C LYS A 75 -9.72 -3.40 21.11
N ASN A 76 -10.11 -4.19 20.11
CA ASN A 76 -11.49 -4.23 19.58
C ASN A 76 -11.97 -2.85 19.08
N LEU A 77 -11.08 -2.08 18.45
CA LEU A 77 -11.43 -0.81 17.85
C LEU A 77 -12.22 -1.05 16.55
N TYR A 78 -13.53 -0.87 16.63
CA TYR A 78 -14.42 -0.89 15.47
C TYR A 78 -14.59 0.50 14.90
N VAL A 79 -14.53 0.60 13.57
CA VAL A 79 -14.71 1.83 12.80
C VAL A 79 -15.55 1.56 11.56
N LEU A 80 -16.15 2.60 10.99
CA LEU A 80 -16.74 2.53 9.66
C LEU A 80 -15.64 2.81 8.63
N ALA A 81 -15.27 1.80 7.86
CA ALA A 81 -14.18 1.89 6.89
C ALA A 81 -14.42 1.03 5.64
N ASP A 82 -13.93 1.47 4.49
CA ASP A 82 -13.86 0.64 3.28
C ASP A 82 -12.64 -0.27 3.33
N VAL A 83 -12.86 -1.49 3.82
CA VAL A 83 -11.83 -2.52 4.01
C VAL A 83 -11.08 -2.84 2.72
N VAL A 84 -11.80 -2.86 1.59
CA VAL A 84 -11.22 -3.21 0.29
C VAL A 84 -10.21 -2.15 -0.12
N ARG A 85 -10.59 -0.88 -0.03
CA ARG A 85 -9.73 0.24 -0.46
C ARG A 85 -8.54 0.44 0.48
N ILE A 86 -8.73 0.33 1.79
CA ILE A 86 -7.60 0.41 2.73
C ILE A 86 -6.62 -0.73 2.50
N ARG A 87 -7.11 -1.95 2.30
CA ARG A 87 -6.25 -3.10 1.98
C ARG A 87 -5.48 -2.88 0.68
N GLU A 88 -6.12 -2.37 -0.39
CA GLU A 88 -5.45 -2.05 -1.65
C GLU A 88 -4.34 -1.01 -1.47
N VAL A 89 -4.59 0.06 -0.71
CA VAL A 89 -3.59 1.07 -0.34
C VAL A 89 -2.40 0.42 0.36
N LEU A 90 -2.64 -0.34 1.43
CA LEU A 90 -1.58 -0.96 2.23
C LEU A 90 -0.79 -2.00 1.43
N VAL A 91 -1.47 -2.86 0.68
CA VAL A 91 -0.80 -3.89 -0.16
C VAL A 91 0.07 -3.25 -1.24
N ASN A 92 -0.38 -2.13 -1.85
CA ASN A 92 0.43 -1.42 -2.83
C ASN A 92 1.68 -0.79 -2.21
N LEU A 93 1.55 -0.12 -1.07
CA LEU A 93 2.69 0.49 -0.36
C LEU A 93 3.69 -0.58 0.10
N LEU A 94 3.21 -1.64 0.74
CA LEU A 94 4.03 -2.74 1.22
C LEU A 94 4.65 -3.55 0.07
N GLY A 95 3.92 -3.76 -1.02
CA GLY A 95 4.44 -4.39 -2.23
C GLY A 95 5.59 -3.60 -2.86
N ASN A 96 5.49 -2.25 -2.88
CA ASN A 96 6.57 -1.39 -3.28
C ASN A 96 7.77 -1.49 -2.33
N ALA A 97 7.55 -1.52 -1.01
CA ALA A 97 8.61 -1.72 -0.03
C ALA A 97 9.35 -3.04 -0.27
N VAL A 98 8.64 -4.16 -0.50
CA VAL A 98 9.26 -5.47 -0.84
C VAL A 98 10.06 -5.39 -2.14
N LYS A 99 9.50 -4.72 -3.15
CA LYS A 99 10.13 -4.59 -4.47
C LYS A 99 11.46 -3.83 -4.42
N PHE A 100 11.50 -2.76 -3.63
CA PHE A 100 12.63 -1.83 -3.62
C PHE A 100 13.60 -2.03 -2.44
N THR A 101 13.33 -2.99 -1.56
CA THR A 101 14.23 -3.39 -0.48
C THR A 101 15.03 -4.62 -0.90
N LYS A 102 16.33 -4.59 -0.71
CA LYS A 102 17.22 -5.72 -0.98
C LYS A 102 17.10 -6.78 0.12
N ASP A 103 17.46 -8.01 -0.20
CA ASP A 103 17.55 -9.09 0.76
C ASP A 103 18.51 -8.71 1.91
N GLY A 104 18.18 -9.11 3.14
CA GLY A 104 18.77 -8.64 4.39
C GLY A 104 18.16 -7.32 4.90
N GLY A 105 17.23 -6.72 4.16
CA GLY A 105 16.59 -5.48 4.53
C GLY A 105 15.42 -5.63 5.50
N LYS A 106 14.83 -4.48 5.87
CA LYS A 106 13.74 -4.40 6.85
C LYS A 106 12.60 -3.54 6.32
N ILE A 107 11.38 -3.99 6.58
CA ILE A 107 10.13 -3.27 6.32
C ILE A 107 9.32 -3.23 7.62
N THR A 108 8.74 -2.09 7.97
CA THR A 108 7.83 -1.97 9.12
C THR A 108 6.50 -1.38 8.69
N LEU A 109 5.44 -1.84 9.34
CA LEU A 109 4.11 -1.24 9.30
C LEU A 109 3.73 -0.84 10.72
N ASP A 110 3.68 0.46 10.99
CA ASP A 110 3.20 0.99 12.26
C ASP A 110 1.77 1.48 12.07
N ILE A 111 0.90 1.14 13.01
CA ILE A 111 -0.52 1.46 13.00
C ILE A 111 -0.86 2.12 14.32
N SER A 112 -1.40 3.34 14.26
CA SER A 112 -1.85 4.08 15.43
C SER A 112 -3.18 4.77 15.17
N SER A 113 -3.88 5.13 16.23
CA SER A 113 -5.11 5.91 16.12
C SER A 113 -5.12 7.04 17.15
N TYR A 114 -5.74 8.15 16.80
CA TYR A 114 -5.88 9.33 17.66
C TYR A 114 -7.20 10.05 17.40
N PRO A 115 -7.67 10.90 18.33
CA PRO A 115 -8.94 11.62 18.18
C PRO A 115 -9.01 12.39 16.86
N GLY A 116 -10.17 12.35 16.22
CA GLY A 116 -10.49 13.11 15.01
C GLY A 116 -10.99 14.52 15.34
N ALA A 117 -11.78 15.08 14.42
CA ALA A 117 -12.33 16.44 14.55
C ALA A 117 -13.38 16.56 15.65
N ASP A 118 -14.04 15.46 16.04
CA ASP A 118 -15.07 15.37 17.07
C ASP A 118 -15.05 13.98 17.72
N GLU A 119 -15.95 13.77 18.69
CA GLU A 119 -16.05 12.53 19.47
C GLU A 119 -16.51 11.31 18.63
N LYS A 120 -17.05 11.52 17.44
CA LYS A 120 -17.52 10.46 16.54
C LYS A 120 -16.46 10.01 15.55
N HIS A 121 -15.36 10.73 15.45
CA HIS A 121 -14.32 10.47 14.46
C HIS A 121 -12.98 10.19 15.13
N ILE A 122 -12.25 9.26 14.55
CA ILE A 122 -10.84 9.02 14.85
C ILE A 122 -10.04 9.13 13.55
N ILE A 123 -8.75 9.36 13.68
CA ILE A 123 -7.81 9.25 12.58
C ILE A 123 -6.99 8.00 12.80
N THR A 124 -7.02 7.09 11.83
CA THR A 124 -6.11 5.95 11.82
C THR A 124 -4.92 6.27 10.93
N ARG A 125 -3.73 6.13 11.49
CA ARG A 125 -2.46 6.37 10.81
C ARG A 125 -1.75 5.05 10.54
N TYR A 126 -1.37 4.87 9.29
CA TYR A 126 -0.55 3.75 8.80
C TYR A 126 0.79 4.30 8.32
N VAL A 127 1.89 3.79 8.85
CA VAL A 127 3.24 4.21 8.43
C VAL A 127 4.00 3.00 7.93
N VAL A 128 4.30 2.99 6.64
CA VAL A 128 5.12 1.97 5.99
C VAL A 128 6.53 2.51 5.84
N ARG A 129 7.52 1.85 6.47
CA ARG A 129 8.94 2.20 6.33
C ARG A 129 9.71 1.05 5.74
N ASP A 130 10.63 1.38 4.86
CA ASP A 130 11.61 0.46 4.32
C ASP A 130 13.03 1.07 4.37
N ASN A 131 14.04 0.23 4.43
CA ASN A 131 15.44 0.61 4.28
C ASN A 131 15.99 0.26 2.88
N GLY A 132 15.14 0.39 1.87
CA GLY A 132 15.46 0.10 0.47
C GLY A 132 16.30 1.17 -0.21
N ILE A 133 16.21 1.22 -1.53
CA ILE A 133 17.02 2.13 -2.36
C ILE A 133 16.66 3.61 -2.19
N GLY A 134 15.47 3.92 -1.65
CA GLY A 134 14.95 5.27 -1.55
C GLY A 134 14.73 5.94 -2.92
N MET A 135 14.31 7.21 -2.89
CA MET A 135 13.96 8.00 -4.06
C MET A 135 14.68 9.35 -4.05
N SER A 136 14.90 9.92 -5.25
CA SER A 136 15.40 11.29 -5.39
C SER A 136 14.32 12.31 -5.00
N GLU A 137 14.73 13.50 -4.56
CA GLU A 137 13.80 14.59 -4.25
C GLU A 137 12.96 15.01 -5.47
N GLU A 138 13.57 14.92 -6.67
CA GLU A 138 12.90 15.24 -7.92
C GLU A 138 11.78 14.22 -8.22
N PHE A 139 12.05 12.92 -8.01
CA PHE A 139 11.04 11.89 -8.22
C PHE A 139 9.91 11.96 -7.20
N GLN A 140 10.20 12.25 -5.92
CA GLN A 140 9.18 12.40 -4.88
C GLN A 140 8.12 13.44 -5.25
N LYS A 141 8.46 14.52 -5.95
CA LYS A 141 7.52 15.58 -6.39
C LYS A 141 6.48 15.08 -7.39
N LYS A 142 6.81 14.05 -8.17
CA LYS A 142 5.94 13.46 -9.20
C LYS A 142 5.52 12.03 -8.91
N LEU A 143 5.79 11.54 -7.70
CA LEU A 143 5.53 10.13 -7.32
C LEU A 143 4.08 9.71 -7.51
N PHE A 144 3.15 10.63 -7.27
CA PHE A 144 1.70 10.40 -7.37
C PHE A 144 1.12 10.76 -8.75
N ASP A 145 1.95 11.24 -9.68
CA ASP A 145 1.50 11.48 -11.05
C ASP A 145 1.34 10.14 -11.79
N PRO A 146 0.28 9.98 -12.60
CA PRO A 146 0.09 8.76 -13.38
C PRO A 146 1.29 8.46 -14.27
N PHE A 147 1.64 7.17 -14.39
CA PHE A 147 2.75 6.67 -15.22
C PHE A 147 4.16 7.13 -14.79
N SER A 148 4.27 7.75 -13.62
CA SER A 148 5.58 8.18 -13.10
C SER A 148 6.42 7.00 -12.66
N GLN A 149 7.67 6.97 -13.12
CA GLN A 149 8.67 5.99 -12.73
C GLN A 149 10.02 6.68 -12.56
N GLU A 150 10.82 6.25 -11.57
CA GLU A 150 12.19 6.71 -11.45
C GLU A 150 13.09 5.83 -12.33
N ASP A 151 13.88 6.46 -13.22
CA ASP A 151 14.88 5.77 -14.02
C ASP A 151 16.05 5.35 -13.10
N VAL A 152 16.00 4.13 -12.61
CA VAL A 152 17.10 3.53 -11.87
C VAL A 152 18.03 2.88 -12.88
N ALA A 153 19.05 3.61 -13.32
CA ALA A 153 19.97 3.23 -14.39
C ALA A 153 20.73 1.89 -14.18
N ASN A 154 20.60 1.25 -13.04
CA ASN A 154 21.23 -0.02 -12.68
C ASN A 154 20.32 -1.02 -11.98
N ALA A 155 19.02 -0.80 -11.96
CA ALA A 155 18.13 -1.82 -11.45
C ALA A 155 18.07 -2.94 -12.50
N ARG A 156 18.64 -4.08 -12.19
CA ARG A 156 18.26 -5.38 -12.76
C ARG A 156 16.78 -5.67 -12.43
N THR A 157 15.96 -4.68 -12.59
CA THR A 157 14.54 -4.77 -12.28
C THR A 157 13.84 -5.30 -13.53
N GLN A 158 13.72 -6.60 -13.55
CA GLN A 158 12.74 -7.37 -14.31
C GLN A 158 11.28 -6.94 -14.00
N TYR A 159 11.09 -5.86 -13.22
CA TYR A 159 9.81 -5.39 -12.70
C TYR A 159 9.62 -3.89 -12.96
N LYS A 160 9.46 -3.51 -14.22
CA LYS A 160 8.85 -2.22 -14.53
C LYS A 160 7.37 -2.32 -14.10
N GLY A 161 6.96 -1.53 -13.10
CA GLY A 161 5.55 -1.37 -12.76
C GLY A 161 4.84 -0.50 -13.80
N THR A 162 3.52 -0.35 -13.69
CA THR A 162 2.71 0.54 -14.54
C THR A 162 3.01 2.02 -14.32
N GLY A 163 3.51 2.38 -13.12
CA GLY A 163 3.54 3.76 -12.65
C GLY A 163 2.16 4.30 -12.24
N LEU A 164 1.12 3.44 -12.19
CA LEU A 164 -0.23 3.82 -11.77
C LEU A 164 -0.52 3.54 -10.30
N GLY A 165 0.18 2.59 -9.68
CA GLY A 165 -0.10 2.14 -8.32
C GLY A 165 -0.12 3.29 -7.30
N MET A 166 0.87 4.19 -7.32
CA MET A 166 0.92 5.32 -6.40
C MET A 166 -0.16 6.37 -6.69
N ALA A 167 -0.49 6.61 -7.96
CA ALA A 167 -1.59 7.49 -8.35
C ALA A 167 -2.95 6.93 -7.87
N ILE A 168 -3.19 5.63 -8.04
CA ILE A 168 -4.37 4.92 -7.54
C ILE A 168 -4.44 5.00 -6.02
N THR A 169 -3.32 4.74 -5.32
CA THR A 169 -3.23 4.85 -3.86
C THR A 169 -3.64 6.24 -3.37
N LYS A 170 -3.08 7.29 -3.98
CA LYS A 170 -3.41 8.68 -3.65
C LYS A 170 -4.90 8.97 -3.85
N LYS A 171 -5.47 8.53 -4.96
CA LYS A 171 -6.91 8.70 -5.26
C LYS A 171 -7.81 8.02 -4.24
N TYR A 172 -7.52 6.77 -3.85
CA TYR A 172 -8.30 6.09 -2.81
C TYR A 172 -8.20 6.78 -1.46
N VAL A 173 -6.99 7.21 -1.07
CA VAL A 173 -6.81 7.96 0.18
C VAL A 173 -7.61 9.27 0.16
N ASP A 174 -7.57 10.03 -0.96
CA ASP A 174 -8.34 11.27 -1.12
C ASP A 174 -9.85 11.02 -1.08
N MET A 175 -10.35 9.96 -1.73
CA MET A 175 -11.76 9.57 -1.71
C MET A 175 -12.25 9.18 -0.31
N MET A 176 -11.36 8.67 0.54
CA MET A 176 -11.64 8.37 1.96
C MET A 176 -11.47 9.61 2.86
N GLY A 177 -11.22 10.80 2.30
CA GLY A 177 -11.01 12.03 3.06
C GLY A 177 -9.68 12.08 3.81
N GLY A 178 -8.74 11.20 3.46
CA GLY A 178 -7.45 11.05 4.11
C GLY A 178 -6.33 11.86 3.48
N SER A 179 -5.13 11.63 3.95
CA SER A 179 -3.89 12.19 3.40
C SER A 179 -2.80 11.13 3.28
N ILE A 180 -1.91 11.30 2.31
CA ILE A 180 -0.70 10.49 2.14
C ILE A 180 0.51 11.40 1.97
N ALA A 181 1.55 11.12 2.71
CA ALA A 181 2.84 11.81 2.64
C ALA A 181 3.97 10.80 2.41
N VAL A 182 5.07 11.27 1.84
CA VAL A 182 6.28 10.48 1.63
C VAL A 182 7.50 11.26 2.08
N GLU A 183 8.39 10.56 2.76
CA GLU A 183 9.75 11.01 3.08
C GLU A 183 10.70 9.93 2.59
N SER A 184 11.64 10.29 1.73
CA SER A 184 12.58 9.32 1.18
C SER A 184 13.93 9.95 0.92
N LYS A 185 14.98 9.14 1.08
CA LYS A 185 16.34 9.53 0.75
C LYS A 185 17.04 8.41 0.00
N LYS A 186 17.60 8.74 -1.15
CA LYS A 186 18.31 7.78 -2.00
C LYS A 186 19.42 7.06 -1.23
N GLY A 187 19.42 5.73 -1.28
CA GLY A 187 20.35 4.86 -0.55
C GLY A 187 20.03 4.63 0.93
N VAL A 188 18.96 5.24 1.46
CA VAL A 188 18.56 5.11 2.87
C VAL A 188 17.24 4.35 3.03
N GLY A 189 16.24 4.64 2.18
CA GLY A 189 14.92 4.06 2.22
C GLY A 189 13.79 5.06 2.10
N SER A 190 12.56 4.62 2.34
CA SER A 190 11.36 5.44 2.24
C SER A 190 10.43 5.24 3.44
N THR A 191 9.69 6.28 3.75
CA THR A 191 8.61 6.28 4.74
C THR A 191 7.36 6.88 4.10
N PHE A 192 6.30 6.08 4.04
CA PHE A 192 4.98 6.51 3.63
C PHE A 192 4.08 6.63 4.83
N THR A 193 3.43 7.77 4.99
CA THR A 193 2.44 8.01 6.05
C THR A 193 1.08 8.21 5.41
N VAL A 194 0.11 7.38 5.78
CA VAL A 194 -1.30 7.48 5.37
C VAL A 194 -2.14 7.74 6.59
N GLU A 195 -2.97 8.77 6.54
CA GLU A 195 -3.93 9.10 7.59
C GLU A 195 -5.34 9.08 7.00
N ILE A 196 -6.24 8.33 7.63
CA ILE A 196 -7.62 8.19 7.16
C ILE A 196 -8.54 8.52 8.33
N PRO A 197 -9.41 9.56 8.21
CA PRO A 197 -10.47 9.80 9.17
C PRO A 197 -11.54 8.71 9.05
N MET A 198 -11.96 8.16 10.18
CA MET A 198 -12.92 7.07 10.25
C MET A 198 -13.97 7.42 11.29
N GLU A 199 -15.22 7.10 11.00
CA GLU A 199 -16.33 7.28 11.93
C GLU A 199 -16.41 6.10 12.90
N LEU A 200 -16.73 6.36 14.15
CA LEU A 200 -17.01 5.32 15.14
C LEU A 200 -18.46 4.85 14.98
N PRO A 201 -18.74 3.54 14.95
CA PRO A 201 -20.11 3.03 14.93
C PRO A 201 -20.91 3.51 16.14
N GLU A 202 -22.19 3.81 15.96
CA GLU A 202 -23.06 4.34 17.04
C GLU A 202 -23.09 3.49 18.31
N GLN A 203 -22.86 2.18 18.21
CA GLN A 203 -22.83 1.26 19.36
C GLN A 203 -21.59 1.41 20.26
N VAL A 204 -20.53 2.06 19.78
CA VAL A 204 -19.27 2.28 20.55
C VAL A 204 -19.36 3.57 21.37
N ILE A 205 -20.22 4.50 20.96
CA ILE A 205 -20.38 5.83 21.61
C ILE A 205 -21.17 5.74 22.92
N GLN A 206 -21.90 4.63 23.18
CA GLN A 206 -22.76 4.46 24.35
C GLN A 206 -22.14 3.65 25.51
N SER A 207 -20.90 3.24 25.41
CA SER A 207 -20.15 2.49 26.43
C SER A 207 -18.96 3.30 26.96
#